data_232d2fa0bc306ac1882418332f33a445
#
_entry.id   232d2fa0bc306ac1882418332f33a445
#
_cell.length_a   1.000
_cell.length_b   1.000
_cell.length_c   1.000
_cell.angle_alpha   90.00
_cell.angle_beta   90.00
_cell.angle_gamma   90.00
#
_symmetry.space_group_name_H-M   'P 1'
#
loop_
_entity.id
_entity.type
_entity.pdbx_description
1 polymer ?
#
loop_
_entity_poly.entity_id
_entity_poly.type
_entity_poly.pdbx_seq_one_letter_code
_entity_poly.pdbx_strand_id
1 'polypeptide(L)'
;MAILVTGGAGFIGSHTCVELLNAGEEIVVMDNFYNSNARALEGIRKITGKDFKFYEADMLDIAAVDQIFAENDIEQVIHFAGYKCVPESVKKPLMYYSNNLRGTFNILETMKKYGCTKFVFSSSATVYGIPASVPVKEDFPLSAINPYGSTKLIIENLCREMYAADDSWTMILLRYFNPVGAHESGLIGEDPNGIPNNLMPIVLDKATGKRDVLAVAGRDYPTPDGTCVRDYIHVVDLAKGHVAAVRKARQITGVPAYNLGTGHGYSVLDILNTFQHVNNIDLGYTIGPRRPGDAATTYADPSLAEKELGWKAEKTLEEMCRDAWNFRKLREAEK
;
A
#
# COMPACT_ATOMS: atom_id res chain seq x y z
N MET A 1 -2.95 10.99 22.84
CA MET A 1 -3.28 11.39 21.43
C MET A 1 -3.03 10.19 20.54
N ALA A 2 -3.99 9.80 19.72
CA ALA A 2 -3.94 8.60 18.91
C ALA A 2 -3.76 8.90 17.42
N ILE A 3 -3.31 7.91 16.65
CA ILE A 3 -3.21 7.95 15.19
C ILE A 3 -4.41 7.20 14.62
N LEU A 4 -5.26 7.86 13.83
CA LEU A 4 -6.33 7.18 13.10
C LEU A 4 -5.74 6.51 11.85
N VAL A 5 -5.94 5.19 11.73
CA VAL A 5 -5.53 4.40 10.57
C VAL A 5 -6.77 3.96 9.81
N THR A 6 -7.10 4.64 8.71
CA THR A 6 -8.20 4.25 7.84
C THR A 6 -7.77 3.15 6.88
N GLY A 7 -8.59 2.13 6.68
CA GLY A 7 -8.18 0.93 5.92
C GLY A 7 -7.18 0.06 6.70
N GLY A 8 -7.20 0.14 8.03
CA GLY A 8 -6.20 -0.50 8.88
C GLY A 8 -6.31 -2.02 8.99
N ALA A 9 -7.41 -2.64 8.56
CA ALA A 9 -7.53 -4.09 8.41
C ALA A 9 -7.04 -4.61 7.04
N GLY A 10 -6.69 -3.71 6.11
CA GLY A 10 -6.14 -4.06 4.81
C GLY A 10 -4.69 -4.55 4.88
N PHE A 11 -4.15 -4.98 3.72
CA PHE A 11 -2.78 -5.53 3.63
C PHE A 11 -1.71 -4.60 4.21
N ILE A 12 -1.58 -3.38 3.68
CA ILE A 12 -0.56 -2.42 4.15
C ILE A 12 -0.95 -1.87 5.52
N GLY A 13 -2.25 -1.57 5.73
CA GLY A 13 -2.76 -0.99 6.96
C GLY A 13 -2.49 -1.88 8.19
N SER A 14 -2.73 -3.19 8.09
CA SER A 14 -2.51 -4.12 9.20
C SER A 14 -1.04 -4.23 9.62
N HIS A 15 -0.11 -4.28 8.64
CA HIS A 15 1.32 -4.27 8.92
C HIS A 15 1.77 -2.93 9.53
N THR A 16 1.21 -1.81 9.04
CA THR A 16 1.48 -0.49 9.63
C THR A 16 0.95 -0.38 11.05
N CYS A 17 -0.23 -0.94 11.35
CA CYS A 17 -0.74 -1.00 12.72
C CYS A 17 0.21 -1.78 13.65
N VAL A 18 0.77 -2.90 13.20
CA VAL A 18 1.77 -3.66 13.97
C VAL A 18 3.00 -2.81 14.26
N GLU A 19 3.57 -2.15 13.24
CA GLU A 19 4.79 -1.36 13.41
C GLU A 19 4.55 -0.10 14.27
N LEU A 20 3.38 0.55 14.16
CA LEU A 20 3.00 1.67 15.04
C LEU A 20 2.88 1.23 16.50
N LEU A 21 2.16 0.14 16.76
CA LEU A 21 2.01 -0.40 18.10
C LEU A 21 3.37 -0.81 18.70
N ASN A 22 4.24 -1.47 17.91
CA ASN A 22 5.59 -1.82 18.34
C ASN A 22 6.45 -0.58 18.63
N ALA A 23 6.25 0.52 17.89
CA ALA A 23 6.89 1.80 18.14
C ALA A 23 6.34 2.56 19.37
N GLY A 24 5.30 2.01 20.03
CA GLY A 24 4.68 2.61 21.22
C GLY A 24 3.61 3.65 20.92
N GLU A 25 3.17 3.74 19.67
CA GLU A 25 2.08 4.64 19.28
C GLU A 25 0.72 4.09 19.72
N GLU A 26 -0.19 4.99 20.06
CA GLU A 26 -1.61 4.68 20.28
C GLU A 26 -2.35 4.80 18.95
N ILE A 27 -3.16 3.80 18.57
CA ILE A 27 -3.88 3.79 17.31
C ILE A 27 -5.39 3.62 17.49
N VAL A 28 -6.13 4.20 16.57
CA VAL A 28 -7.55 3.93 16.31
C VAL A 28 -7.66 3.41 14.89
N VAL A 29 -8.30 2.29 14.69
CA VAL A 29 -8.44 1.66 13.37
C VAL A 29 -9.86 1.82 12.85
N MET A 30 -9.99 2.23 11.58
CA MET A 30 -11.26 2.30 10.85
C MET A 30 -11.16 1.48 9.57
N ASP A 31 -12.12 0.57 9.33
CA ASP A 31 -12.22 -0.23 8.11
C ASP A 31 -13.67 -0.68 7.90
N ASN A 32 -14.13 -0.79 6.65
CA ASN A 32 -15.46 -1.28 6.30
C ASN A 32 -15.47 -2.75 5.82
N PHE A 33 -14.33 -3.42 5.88
CA PHE A 33 -14.12 -4.79 5.40
C PHE A 33 -14.47 -5.05 3.93
N TYR A 34 -14.53 -4.02 3.10
CA TYR A 34 -14.80 -4.20 1.67
C TYR A 34 -13.79 -5.14 0.98
N ASN A 35 -12.49 -4.96 1.29
CA ASN A 35 -11.40 -5.78 0.74
C ASN A 35 -10.40 -6.23 1.82
N SER A 36 -10.91 -6.46 3.01
CA SER A 36 -10.19 -6.89 4.22
C SER A 36 -11.09 -7.79 5.06
N ASN A 37 -10.62 -8.23 6.21
CA ASN A 37 -11.44 -9.02 7.13
C ASN A 37 -10.96 -8.87 8.58
N ALA A 38 -11.82 -9.23 9.55
CA ALA A 38 -11.56 -9.08 10.97
C ALA A 38 -10.34 -9.88 11.48
N ARG A 39 -9.93 -10.94 10.79
CA ARG A 39 -8.76 -11.74 11.18
C ARG A 39 -7.48 -10.92 11.16
N ALA A 40 -7.38 -9.91 10.30
CA ALA A 40 -6.23 -9.00 10.31
C ALA A 40 -6.11 -8.28 11.66
N LEU A 41 -7.23 -7.85 12.25
CA LEU A 41 -7.26 -7.21 13.56
C LEU A 41 -6.83 -8.17 14.68
N GLU A 42 -7.29 -9.43 14.61
CA GLU A 42 -6.85 -10.48 15.54
C GLU A 42 -5.36 -10.78 15.38
N GLY A 43 -4.88 -10.81 14.13
CA GLY A 43 -3.46 -10.97 13.82
C GLY A 43 -2.60 -9.88 14.44
N ILE A 44 -3.02 -8.60 14.30
CA ILE A 44 -2.33 -7.46 14.92
C ILE A 44 -2.24 -7.63 16.44
N ARG A 45 -3.36 -7.98 17.12
CA ARG A 45 -3.37 -8.20 18.58
C ARG A 45 -2.46 -9.35 18.99
N LYS A 46 -2.49 -10.46 18.26
CA LYS A 46 -1.64 -11.64 18.57
C LYS A 46 -0.15 -11.33 18.40
N ILE A 47 0.22 -10.59 17.37
CA ILE A 47 1.62 -10.23 17.09
C ILE A 47 2.15 -9.26 18.14
N THR A 48 1.37 -8.24 18.49
CA THR A 48 1.84 -7.13 19.32
C THR A 48 1.57 -7.33 20.81
N GLY A 49 0.63 -8.20 21.17
CA GLY A 49 0.12 -8.35 22.54
C GLY A 49 -0.62 -7.10 23.03
N LYS A 50 -0.96 -6.15 22.15
CA LYS A 50 -1.59 -4.88 22.47
C LYS A 50 -3.01 -4.82 21.91
N ASP A 51 -3.90 -4.11 22.61
CA ASP A 51 -5.24 -3.79 22.12
C ASP A 51 -5.31 -2.38 21.55
N PHE A 52 -6.33 -2.12 20.75
CA PHE A 52 -6.62 -0.84 20.12
C PHE A 52 -8.10 -0.74 19.81
N LYS A 53 -8.61 0.50 19.71
CA LYS A 53 -9.99 0.74 19.30
C LYS A 53 -10.18 0.47 17.82
N PHE A 54 -11.28 -0.18 17.47
CA PHE A 54 -11.68 -0.47 16.10
C PHE A 54 -13.10 0.02 15.85
N TYR A 55 -13.28 0.66 14.71
CA TYR A 55 -14.59 1.09 14.20
C TYR A 55 -14.83 0.43 12.83
N GLU A 56 -15.86 -0.41 12.74
CA GLU A 56 -16.36 -0.87 11.45
C GLU A 56 -17.19 0.25 10.83
N ALA A 57 -16.57 1.03 9.96
CA ALA A 57 -17.16 2.23 9.40
C ALA A 57 -16.66 2.49 7.97
N ASP A 58 -17.54 3.06 7.13
CA ASP A 58 -17.21 3.49 5.78
C ASP A 58 -16.81 4.97 5.80
N MET A 59 -15.71 5.32 5.13
CA MET A 59 -15.25 6.70 4.97
C MET A 59 -16.24 7.58 4.20
N LEU A 60 -17.20 6.98 3.49
CA LEU A 60 -18.29 7.69 2.82
C LEU A 60 -19.40 8.14 3.81
N ASP A 61 -19.47 7.55 4.98
CA ASP A 61 -20.36 7.97 6.06
C ASP A 61 -19.67 9.02 6.93
N ILE A 62 -19.91 10.29 6.60
CA ILE A 62 -19.31 11.42 7.32
C ILE A 62 -19.73 11.46 8.80
N ALA A 63 -20.92 10.97 9.15
CA ALA A 63 -21.36 10.94 10.53
C ALA A 63 -20.58 9.91 11.36
N ALA A 64 -20.28 8.74 10.77
CA ALA A 64 -19.43 7.73 11.40
C ALA A 64 -17.99 8.24 11.56
N VAL A 65 -17.44 8.93 10.53
CA VAL A 65 -16.12 9.56 10.63
C VAL A 65 -16.10 10.62 11.74
N ASP A 66 -17.10 11.48 11.79
CA ASP A 66 -17.23 12.52 12.82
C ASP A 66 -17.30 11.93 14.24
N GLN A 67 -18.05 10.84 14.43
CA GLN A 67 -18.13 10.13 15.70
C GLN A 67 -16.77 9.61 16.16
N ILE A 68 -15.96 9.04 15.24
CA ILE A 68 -14.61 8.54 15.58
C ILE A 68 -13.74 9.67 16.14
N PHE A 69 -13.78 10.86 15.54
CA PHE A 69 -13.04 12.01 16.06
C PHE A 69 -13.59 12.56 17.35
N ALA A 70 -14.93 12.56 17.53
CA ALA A 70 -15.57 13.01 18.76
C ALA A 70 -15.24 12.12 19.98
N GLU A 71 -15.06 10.82 19.76
CA GLU A 71 -14.78 9.83 20.81
C GLU A 71 -13.28 9.62 21.10
N ASN A 72 -12.40 10.18 20.26
CA ASN A 72 -10.96 9.94 20.35
C ASN A 72 -10.15 11.23 20.12
N ASP A 73 -9.11 11.41 20.88
CA ASP A 73 -8.14 12.50 20.71
C ASP A 73 -7.16 12.15 19.57
N ILE A 74 -7.57 12.42 18.31
CA ILE A 74 -6.81 12.08 17.12
C ILE A 74 -5.80 13.19 16.78
N GLU A 75 -4.51 12.86 16.83
CA GLU A 75 -3.41 13.77 16.48
C GLU A 75 -3.08 13.75 14.99
N GLN A 76 -3.15 12.56 14.38
CA GLN A 76 -2.73 12.31 13.00
C GLN A 76 -3.64 11.29 12.34
N VAL A 77 -3.70 11.34 11.00
CA VAL A 77 -4.40 10.33 10.20
C VAL A 77 -3.42 9.70 9.22
N ILE A 78 -3.40 8.35 9.15
CA ILE A 78 -2.80 7.60 8.04
C ILE A 78 -3.96 7.08 7.19
N HIS A 79 -3.98 7.48 5.92
CA HIS A 79 -5.11 7.21 5.05
C HIS A 79 -4.76 6.15 3.98
N PHE A 80 -5.11 4.87 4.29
CA PHE A 80 -5.01 3.75 3.34
C PHE A 80 -6.32 3.46 2.63
N ALA A 81 -7.46 3.77 3.25
CA ALA A 81 -8.77 3.43 2.71
C ALA A 81 -8.95 3.93 1.27
N GLY A 82 -9.43 3.04 0.40
CA GLY A 82 -9.68 3.35 -0.99
C GLY A 82 -9.54 2.13 -1.91
N TYR A 83 -10.22 2.17 -3.05
CA TYR A 83 -10.11 1.14 -4.08
C TYR A 83 -8.78 1.24 -4.81
N LYS A 84 -8.11 0.09 -5.04
CA LYS A 84 -6.72 0.05 -5.56
C LYS A 84 -6.53 -0.75 -6.85
N CYS A 85 -7.55 -1.43 -7.36
CA CYS A 85 -7.42 -2.32 -8.50
C CYS A 85 -7.40 -1.56 -9.83
N VAL A 86 -6.24 -1.42 -10.47
CA VAL A 86 -6.08 -0.67 -11.73
C VAL A 86 -7.00 -1.20 -12.85
N PRO A 87 -7.06 -2.52 -13.17
CA PRO A 87 -7.96 -3.01 -14.21
C PRO A 87 -9.45 -2.76 -13.93
N GLU A 88 -9.87 -2.81 -12.66
CA GLU A 88 -11.24 -2.49 -12.28
C GLU A 88 -11.52 -0.99 -12.41
N SER A 89 -10.56 -0.13 -12.06
CA SER A 89 -10.72 1.32 -12.18
C SER A 89 -11.01 1.76 -13.62
N VAL A 90 -10.39 1.09 -14.61
CA VAL A 90 -10.65 1.35 -16.03
C VAL A 90 -12.08 0.95 -16.44
N LYS A 91 -12.59 -0.16 -15.87
CA LYS A 91 -13.95 -0.63 -16.14
C LYS A 91 -15.03 0.14 -15.38
N LYS A 92 -14.70 0.64 -14.19
CA LYS A 92 -15.65 1.30 -13.27
C LYS A 92 -15.11 2.65 -12.76
N PRO A 93 -14.75 3.59 -13.64
CA PRO A 93 -14.06 4.83 -13.21
C PRO A 93 -14.86 5.65 -12.20
N LEU A 94 -16.17 5.83 -12.42
CA LEU A 94 -17.01 6.61 -11.51
C LEU A 94 -17.03 6.03 -10.10
N MET A 95 -17.02 4.70 -9.95
CA MET A 95 -16.95 4.04 -8.64
C MET A 95 -15.65 4.41 -7.91
N TYR A 96 -14.51 4.43 -8.62
CA TYR A 96 -13.21 4.81 -8.05
C TYR A 96 -13.16 6.27 -7.65
N TYR A 97 -13.60 7.17 -8.52
CA TYR A 97 -13.66 8.60 -8.19
C TYR A 97 -14.61 8.87 -7.02
N SER A 98 -15.82 8.29 -7.05
CA SER A 98 -16.79 8.49 -5.96
C SER A 98 -16.26 7.99 -4.63
N ASN A 99 -15.69 6.79 -4.59
CA ASN A 99 -15.20 6.21 -3.33
C ASN A 99 -13.95 6.95 -2.84
N ASN A 100 -12.91 7.03 -3.67
CA ASN A 100 -11.61 7.50 -3.21
C ASN A 100 -11.59 9.00 -2.91
N LEU A 101 -12.29 9.83 -3.72
CA LEU A 101 -12.29 11.27 -3.50
C LEU A 101 -13.27 11.69 -2.40
N ARG A 102 -14.54 11.24 -2.45
CA ARG A 102 -15.51 11.61 -1.42
C ARG A 102 -15.08 11.14 -0.02
N GLY A 103 -14.59 9.90 0.07
CA GLY A 103 -14.09 9.39 1.35
C GLY A 103 -12.92 10.21 1.88
N THR A 104 -11.96 10.57 1.02
CA THR A 104 -10.85 11.45 1.42
C THR A 104 -11.34 12.83 1.83
N PHE A 105 -12.31 13.42 1.12
CA PHE A 105 -12.88 14.72 1.48
C PHE A 105 -13.53 14.66 2.87
N ASN A 106 -14.35 13.63 3.15
CA ASN A 106 -14.96 13.44 4.46
C ASN A 106 -13.91 13.36 5.59
N ILE A 107 -12.82 12.63 5.36
CA ILE A 107 -11.70 12.55 6.33
C ILE A 107 -11.06 13.93 6.53
N LEU A 108 -10.71 14.65 5.46
CA LEU A 108 -10.03 15.95 5.56
C LEU A 108 -10.93 17.05 6.16
N GLU A 109 -12.23 17.07 5.82
CA GLU A 109 -13.22 17.97 6.42
C GLU A 109 -13.37 17.73 7.93
N THR A 110 -13.43 16.46 8.33
CA THR A 110 -13.52 16.10 9.75
C THR A 110 -12.22 16.44 10.48
N MET A 111 -11.03 16.13 9.89
CA MET A 111 -9.74 16.55 10.42
C MET A 111 -9.71 18.06 10.69
N LYS A 112 -10.12 18.86 9.71
CA LYS A 112 -10.19 20.32 9.84
C LYS A 112 -11.12 20.77 10.97
N LYS A 113 -12.30 20.15 11.06
CA LYS A 113 -13.29 20.43 12.13
C LYS A 113 -12.72 20.23 13.54
N TYR A 114 -11.91 19.18 13.73
CA TYR A 114 -11.32 18.83 15.02
C TYR A 114 -9.88 19.38 15.23
N GLY A 115 -9.36 20.18 14.29
CA GLY A 115 -8.03 20.77 14.40
C GLY A 115 -6.88 19.77 14.23
N CYS A 116 -7.16 18.58 13.67
CA CYS A 116 -6.14 17.59 13.32
C CYS A 116 -5.55 17.95 11.95
N THR A 117 -4.30 18.41 11.92
CA THR A 117 -3.65 18.93 10.69
C THR A 117 -2.54 18.04 10.13
N LYS A 118 -2.32 16.84 10.71
CA LYS A 118 -1.26 15.92 10.25
C LYS A 118 -1.86 14.74 9.51
N PHE A 119 -1.53 14.63 8.21
CA PHE A 119 -2.09 13.64 7.28
C PHE A 119 -0.98 12.89 6.55
N VAL A 120 -0.93 11.57 6.66
CA VAL A 120 -0.04 10.70 5.89
C VAL A 120 -0.87 9.96 4.86
N PHE A 121 -0.61 10.26 3.60
CA PHE A 121 -1.40 9.74 2.49
C PHE A 121 -0.72 8.58 1.77
N SER A 122 -1.47 7.48 1.64
CA SER A 122 -1.14 6.34 0.80
C SER A 122 -1.27 6.72 -0.68
N SER A 123 -0.24 7.35 -1.24
CA SER A 123 -0.14 7.59 -2.67
C SER A 123 0.45 6.37 -3.40
N SER A 124 0.80 6.49 -4.65
CA SER A 124 1.24 5.37 -5.49
C SER A 124 2.18 5.85 -6.58
N ALA A 125 3.14 5.02 -6.98
CA ALA A 125 3.96 5.24 -8.18
C ALA A 125 3.14 5.38 -9.48
N THR A 126 1.87 4.97 -9.48
CA THR A 126 0.96 5.18 -10.63
C THR A 126 0.70 6.66 -10.96
N VAL A 127 1.01 7.59 -10.06
CA VAL A 127 0.93 9.03 -10.31
C VAL A 127 1.96 9.51 -11.34
N TYR A 128 3.05 8.77 -11.52
CA TYR A 128 4.09 9.07 -12.52
C TYR A 128 3.69 8.65 -13.95
N GLY A 129 2.66 7.79 -14.09
CA GLY A 129 2.30 7.23 -15.38
C GLY A 129 3.39 6.33 -15.95
N ILE A 130 3.84 6.62 -17.18
CA ILE A 130 5.00 5.95 -17.80
C ILE A 130 6.19 6.91 -17.66
N PRO A 131 7.13 6.63 -16.74
CA PRO A 131 8.25 7.53 -16.52
C PRO A 131 9.21 7.49 -17.72
N ALA A 132 9.81 8.64 -18.03
CA ALA A 132 10.76 8.77 -19.14
C ALA A 132 12.09 8.01 -18.91
N SER A 133 12.43 7.79 -17.65
CA SER A 133 13.64 7.06 -17.24
C SER A 133 13.45 6.40 -15.88
N VAL A 134 14.38 5.56 -15.48
CA VAL A 134 14.50 4.95 -14.16
C VAL A 134 15.94 5.11 -13.66
N PRO A 135 16.17 5.20 -12.33
CA PRO A 135 15.19 5.18 -11.25
C PRO A 135 14.28 6.42 -11.22
N VAL A 136 13.02 6.23 -10.75
CA VAL A 136 12.02 7.31 -10.69
C VAL A 136 12.24 8.15 -9.44
N LYS A 137 12.36 9.47 -9.60
CA LYS A 137 12.52 10.45 -8.51
C LYS A 137 11.21 11.18 -8.24
N GLU A 138 11.11 11.79 -7.05
CA GLU A 138 9.89 12.50 -6.61
C GLU A 138 9.59 13.76 -7.44
N ASP A 139 10.59 14.36 -8.06
CA ASP A 139 10.49 15.54 -8.93
C ASP A 139 10.11 15.21 -10.38
N PHE A 140 9.94 13.94 -10.74
CA PHE A 140 9.49 13.55 -12.08
C PHE A 140 8.08 14.05 -12.36
N PRO A 141 7.76 14.37 -13.64
CA PRO A 141 6.41 14.77 -14.03
C PRO A 141 5.34 13.76 -13.60
N LEU A 142 4.22 14.30 -13.12
CA LEU A 142 3.08 13.48 -12.68
C LEU A 142 2.03 13.42 -13.80
N SER A 143 1.68 12.21 -14.22
CA SER A 143 0.84 11.99 -15.42
C SER A 143 0.14 10.63 -15.30
N ALA A 144 -0.87 10.55 -14.42
CA ALA A 144 -1.62 9.31 -14.22
C ALA A 144 -2.33 8.86 -15.52
N ILE A 145 -2.21 7.57 -15.85
CA ILE A 145 -2.73 6.97 -17.10
C ILE A 145 -3.94 6.05 -16.87
N ASN A 146 -4.46 5.98 -15.67
CA ASN A 146 -5.64 5.20 -15.31
C ASN A 146 -6.43 5.87 -14.18
N PRO A 147 -7.73 5.57 -14.03
CA PRO A 147 -8.59 6.23 -13.05
C PRO A 147 -8.10 6.08 -11.59
N TYR A 148 -7.55 4.93 -11.21
CA TYR A 148 -6.96 4.75 -9.88
C TYR A 148 -5.80 5.74 -9.64
N GLY A 149 -4.82 5.78 -10.55
CA GLY A 149 -3.71 6.74 -10.47
C GLY A 149 -4.19 8.19 -10.47
N SER A 150 -5.21 8.50 -11.28
CA SER A 150 -5.82 9.84 -11.30
C SER A 150 -6.43 10.22 -9.95
N THR A 151 -7.12 9.30 -9.26
CA THR A 151 -7.64 9.61 -7.90
C THR A 151 -6.52 9.92 -6.91
N LYS A 152 -5.39 9.19 -6.98
CA LYS A 152 -4.22 9.46 -6.12
C LYS A 152 -3.60 10.83 -6.44
N LEU A 153 -3.43 11.15 -7.72
CA LEU A 153 -2.87 12.42 -8.15
C LEU A 153 -3.76 13.62 -7.77
N ILE A 154 -5.07 13.49 -7.91
CA ILE A 154 -6.03 14.53 -7.51
C ILE A 154 -5.91 14.79 -5.99
N ILE A 155 -5.80 13.76 -5.16
CA ILE A 155 -5.64 13.92 -3.71
C ILE A 155 -4.29 14.56 -3.39
N GLU A 156 -3.19 14.21 -4.08
CA GLU A 156 -1.91 14.89 -3.90
C GLU A 156 -1.99 16.39 -4.22
N ASN A 157 -2.71 16.76 -5.29
CA ASN A 157 -2.90 18.16 -5.64
C ASN A 157 -3.76 18.89 -4.61
N LEU A 158 -4.86 18.27 -4.16
CA LEU A 158 -5.68 18.80 -3.06
C LEU A 158 -4.84 19.06 -1.80
N CYS A 159 -3.97 18.13 -1.41
CA CYS A 159 -3.08 18.34 -0.25
C CYS A 159 -2.20 19.58 -0.42
N ARG A 160 -1.64 19.81 -1.61
CA ARG A 160 -0.83 21.00 -1.90
C ARG A 160 -1.66 22.30 -1.86
N GLU A 161 -2.87 22.27 -2.40
CA GLU A 161 -3.78 23.42 -2.39
C GLU A 161 -4.29 23.73 -0.98
N MET A 162 -4.58 22.70 -0.16
CA MET A 162 -4.95 22.89 1.24
C MET A 162 -3.82 23.52 2.06
N TYR A 163 -2.59 23.06 1.87
CA TYR A 163 -1.42 23.68 2.53
C TYR A 163 -1.19 25.11 2.05
N ALA A 164 -1.36 25.40 0.77
CA ALA A 164 -1.25 26.77 0.23
C ALA A 164 -2.28 27.73 0.82
N ALA A 165 -3.46 27.21 1.18
CA ALA A 165 -4.54 27.98 1.82
C ALA A 165 -4.37 28.11 3.35
N ASP A 166 -3.71 27.14 3.99
CA ASP A 166 -3.49 27.09 5.44
C ASP A 166 -2.20 26.31 5.71
N ASP A 167 -1.14 27.01 6.09
CA ASP A 167 0.22 26.50 6.28
C ASP A 167 0.42 25.72 7.60
N SER A 168 -0.64 25.60 8.42
CA SER A 168 -0.64 24.74 9.61
C SER A 168 -0.67 23.24 9.29
N TRP A 169 -1.03 22.85 8.05
CA TRP A 169 -1.10 21.47 7.64
C TRP A 169 0.28 20.84 7.43
N THR A 170 0.36 19.57 7.78
CA THR A 170 1.46 18.67 7.38
C THR A 170 0.85 17.49 6.64
N MET A 171 1.15 17.34 5.37
CA MET A 171 0.58 16.28 4.54
C MET A 171 1.70 15.50 3.83
N ILE A 172 2.07 14.33 4.36
CA ILE A 172 3.14 13.51 3.80
C ILE A 172 2.57 12.55 2.76
N LEU A 173 3.07 12.62 1.55
CA LEU A 173 2.63 11.82 0.41
C LEU A 173 3.61 10.66 0.20
N LEU A 174 3.17 9.43 0.49
CA LEU A 174 4.01 8.24 0.34
C LEU A 174 3.65 7.51 -0.96
N ARG A 175 4.55 7.55 -1.95
CA ARG A 175 4.38 6.93 -3.27
C ARG A 175 4.95 5.53 -3.26
N TYR A 176 4.07 4.54 -3.11
CA TYR A 176 4.47 3.13 -3.06
C TYR A 176 4.75 2.57 -4.45
N PHE A 177 5.75 1.69 -4.52
CA PHE A 177 5.95 0.83 -5.67
C PHE A 177 5.14 -0.47 -5.48
N ASN A 178 5.70 -1.65 -5.50
CA ASN A 178 4.94 -2.90 -5.49
C ASN A 178 5.08 -3.64 -4.14
N PRO A 179 4.19 -3.42 -3.16
CA PRO A 179 4.29 -4.13 -1.89
C PRO A 179 3.98 -5.61 -2.06
N VAL A 180 4.83 -6.45 -1.46
CA VAL A 180 4.71 -7.91 -1.42
C VAL A 180 5.17 -8.45 -0.08
N GLY A 181 5.03 -9.77 0.13
CA GLY A 181 5.40 -10.41 1.38
C GLY A 181 4.24 -10.48 2.37
N ALA A 182 4.59 -10.75 3.61
CA ALA A 182 3.68 -10.83 4.75
C ALA A 182 4.49 -10.62 6.04
N HIS A 183 3.83 -10.53 7.18
CA HIS A 183 4.53 -10.56 8.45
C HIS A 183 5.15 -11.95 8.68
N GLU A 184 6.35 -12.01 9.23
CA GLU A 184 7.11 -13.26 9.45
C GLU A 184 6.35 -14.31 10.28
N SER A 185 5.46 -13.88 11.18
CA SER A 185 4.58 -14.76 11.94
C SER A 185 3.57 -15.52 11.09
N GLY A 186 3.30 -15.10 9.86
CA GLY A 186 2.24 -15.63 9.00
C GLY A 186 0.82 -15.29 9.45
N LEU A 187 0.61 -14.44 10.46
CA LEU A 187 -0.72 -14.10 10.97
C LEU A 187 -1.43 -13.01 10.16
N ILE A 188 -0.67 -12.13 9.51
CA ILE A 188 -1.18 -11.07 8.61
C ILE A 188 -0.43 -11.08 7.28
N GLY A 189 -1.14 -10.78 6.19
CA GLY A 189 -0.60 -10.80 4.82
C GLY A 189 -1.63 -10.30 3.81
N GLU A 190 -1.35 -10.43 2.51
CA GLU A 190 -2.27 -10.03 1.45
C GLU A 190 -3.34 -11.11 1.23
N ASP A 191 -4.56 -10.85 1.71
CA ASP A 191 -5.74 -11.73 1.63
C ASP A 191 -6.95 -10.96 1.05
N PRO A 192 -6.92 -10.62 -0.25
CA PRO A 192 -7.97 -9.81 -0.86
C PRO A 192 -9.26 -10.60 -1.02
N ASN A 193 -10.40 -9.92 -0.86
CA ASN A 193 -11.69 -10.48 -1.24
C ASN A 193 -11.78 -10.58 -2.79
N GLY A 194 -12.27 -11.72 -3.29
CA GLY A 194 -12.48 -11.94 -4.72
C GLY A 194 -11.22 -12.37 -5.51
N ILE A 195 -11.14 -12.01 -6.80
CA ILE A 195 -10.09 -12.48 -7.70
C ILE A 195 -8.82 -11.64 -7.52
N PRO A 196 -7.68 -12.25 -7.19
CA PRO A 196 -6.41 -11.54 -7.07
C PRO A 196 -5.96 -10.87 -8.36
N ASN A 197 -5.44 -9.64 -8.25
CA ASN A 197 -4.93 -8.86 -9.37
C ASN A 197 -3.42 -8.61 -9.31
N ASN A 198 -2.81 -8.71 -8.12
CA ASN A 198 -1.37 -8.56 -7.93
C ASN A 198 -0.64 -9.88 -8.18
N LEU A 199 0.64 -9.79 -8.56
CA LEU A 199 1.44 -10.96 -8.93
C LEU A 199 1.55 -11.98 -7.79
N MET A 200 1.94 -11.57 -6.58
CA MET A 200 2.17 -12.51 -5.47
C MET A 200 0.91 -13.29 -5.07
N PRO A 201 -0.28 -12.70 -4.88
CA PRO A 201 -1.51 -13.46 -4.65
C PRO A 201 -1.85 -14.46 -5.75
N ILE A 202 -1.57 -14.12 -7.04
CA ILE A 202 -1.76 -15.03 -8.17
C ILE A 202 -0.78 -16.21 -8.09
N VAL A 203 0.48 -15.97 -7.73
CA VAL A 203 1.50 -17.00 -7.48
C VAL A 203 1.07 -17.93 -6.35
N LEU A 204 0.59 -17.37 -5.25
CA LEU A 204 0.09 -18.12 -4.11
C LEU A 204 -1.13 -18.98 -4.45
N ASP A 205 -2.07 -18.48 -5.27
CA ASP A 205 -3.21 -19.27 -5.73
C ASP A 205 -2.76 -20.42 -6.64
N LYS A 206 -1.73 -20.22 -7.47
CA LYS A 206 -1.13 -21.29 -8.26
C LYS A 206 -0.46 -22.33 -7.37
N ALA A 207 0.33 -21.90 -6.39
CA ALA A 207 1.05 -22.77 -5.47
C ALA A 207 0.11 -23.63 -4.58
N THR A 208 -1.09 -23.13 -4.29
CA THR A 208 -2.11 -23.86 -3.50
C THR A 208 -3.10 -24.65 -4.35
N GLY A 209 -2.94 -24.67 -5.68
CA GLY A 209 -3.85 -25.37 -6.59
C GLY A 209 -5.21 -24.70 -6.81
N LYS A 210 -5.43 -23.49 -6.32
CA LYS A 210 -6.66 -22.70 -6.55
C LYS A 210 -6.73 -22.13 -7.97
N ARG A 211 -5.60 -22.10 -8.66
CA ARG A 211 -5.47 -21.62 -10.03
C ARG A 211 -4.71 -22.62 -10.87
N ASP A 212 -5.30 -23.04 -11.99
CA ASP A 212 -4.67 -24.01 -12.89
C ASP A 212 -3.53 -23.41 -13.72
N VAL A 213 -3.67 -22.16 -14.15
CA VAL A 213 -2.72 -21.51 -15.07
C VAL A 213 -2.15 -20.23 -14.44
N LEU A 214 -0.82 -20.15 -14.41
CA LEU A 214 -0.07 -18.94 -14.14
C LEU A 214 0.46 -18.39 -15.47
N ALA A 215 -0.09 -17.26 -15.94
CA ALA A 215 0.32 -16.62 -17.18
C ALA A 215 1.21 -15.42 -16.90
N VAL A 216 2.43 -15.42 -17.45
CA VAL A 216 3.34 -14.29 -17.48
C VAL A 216 2.97 -13.40 -18.67
N ALA A 217 2.72 -12.12 -18.42
CA ALA A 217 2.22 -11.18 -19.41
C ALA A 217 3.35 -10.58 -20.27
N GLY A 218 3.63 -11.20 -21.39
CA GLY A 218 4.68 -10.83 -22.34
C GLY A 218 6.06 -11.41 -21.97
N ARG A 219 6.89 -11.66 -22.99
CA ARG A 219 8.29 -12.05 -22.86
C ARG A 219 9.17 -11.35 -23.91
N ASP A 220 8.71 -10.23 -24.39
CA ASP A 220 9.32 -9.47 -25.49
C ASP A 220 9.55 -8.00 -25.12
N TYR A 221 9.51 -7.67 -23.80
CA TYR A 221 9.91 -6.35 -23.31
C TYR A 221 11.42 -6.13 -23.45
N PRO A 222 11.89 -4.88 -23.62
CA PRO A 222 13.34 -4.57 -23.66
C PRO A 222 13.95 -4.63 -22.25
N THR A 223 13.95 -5.81 -21.65
CA THR A 223 14.45 -6.15 -20.31
C THR A 223 15.31 -7.42 -20.40
N PRO A 224 16.15 -7.74 -19.40
CA PRO A 224 17.09 -8.85 -19.49
C PRO A 224 16.48 -10.22 -19.82
N ASP A 225 15.29 -10.53 -19.31
CA ASP A 225 14.57 -11.79 -19.54
C ASP A 225 13.31 -11.64 -20.39
N GLY A 226 13.05 -10.43 -20.87
CA GLY A 226 11.88 -10.08 -21.69
C GLY A 226 10.60 -9.87 -20.91
N THR A 227 10.58 -9.99 -19.58
CA THR A 227 9.39 -9.72 -18.75
C THR A 227 9.46 -8.34 -18.08
N CYS A 228 8.32 -7.81 -17.61
CA CYS A 228 8.30 -6.51 -16.94
C CYS A 228 9.16 -6.50 -15.68
N VAL A 229 9.84 -5.38 -15.45
CA VAL A 229 10.63 -5.12 -14.24
C VAL A 229 9.91 -4.13 -13.33
N ARG A 230 9.81 -4.46 -12.04
CA ARG A 230 9.16 -3.64 -11.01
C ARG A 230 10.02 -3.59 -9.74
N ASP A 231 9.84 -2.53 -8.97
CA ASP A 231 10.38 -2.43 -7.64
C ASP A 231 9.41 -3.13 -6.67
N TYR A 232 9.79 -4.30 -6.20
CA TYR A 232 9.03 -5.02 -5.17
C TYR A 232 9.60 -4.68 -3.80
N ILE A 233 8.76 -4.23 -2.91
CA ILE A 233 9.12 -3.85 -1.54
C ILE A 233 8.39 -4.75 -0.54
N HIS A 234 9.12 -5.20 0.47
CA HIS A 234 8.50 -5.97 1.55
C HIS A 234 7.52 -5.11 2.33
N VAL A 235 6.32 -5.62 2.58
CA VAL A 235 5.24 -4.86 3.24
C VAL A 235 5.62 -4.37 4.64
N VAL A 236 6.47 -5.09 5.38
CA VAL A 236 6.99 -4.66 6.69
C VAL A 236 7.91 -3.45 6.55
N ASP A 237 8.79 -3.42 5.54
CA ASP A 237 9.62 -2.25 5.28
C ASP A 237 8.76 -1.04 4.89
N LEU A 238 7.75 -1.26 4.06
CA LEU A 238 6.77 -0.23 3.73
C LEU A 238 6.05 0.29 4.98
N ALA A 239 5.63 -0.60 5.89
CA ALA A 239 5.00 -0.23 7.16
C ALA A 239 5.93 0.61 8.05
N LYS A 240 7.22 0.25 8.14
CA LYS A 240 8.24 1.05 8.84
C LYS A 240 8.40 2.45 8.22
N GLY A 241 8.26 2.57 6.89
CA GLY A 241 8.24 3.85 6.20
C GLY A 241 7.10 4.77 6.67
N HIS A 242 5.92 4.21 7.00
CA HIS A 242 4.81 4.97 7.60
C HIS A 242 5.11 5.44 9.01
N VAL A 243 5.74 4.59 9.82
CA VAL A 243 6.19 5.01 11.17
C VAL A 243 7.18 6.17 11.07
N ALA A 244 8.11 6.12 10.13
CA ALA A 244 9.05 7.22 9.89
C ALA A 244 8.33 8.49 9.42
N ALA A 245 7.34 8.38 8.53
CA ALA A 245 6.51 9.50 8.08
C ALA A 245 5.69 10.13 9.22
N VAL A 246 5.09 9.32 10.10
CA VAL A 246 4.38 9.80 11.29
C VAL A 246 5.30 10.62 12.20
N ARG A 247 6.51 10.14 12.45
CA ARG A 247 7.53 10.87 13.24
C ARG A 247 7.95 12.18 12.56
N LYS A 248 8.12 12.14 11.23
CA LYS A 248 8.47 13.33 10.44
C LYS A 248 7.35 14.37 10.46
N ALA A 249 6.07 13.95 10.39
CA ALA A 249 4.93 14.85 10.43
C ALA A 249 4.80 15.66 11.73
N ARG A 250 5.41 15.20 12.82
CA ARG A 250 5.48 15.96 14.08
C ARG A 250 6.57 17.04 14.09
N GLN A 251 7.44 17.06 13.08
CA GLN A 251 8.65 17.90 13.07
C GLN A 251 8.60 19.00 12.01
N ILE A 252 7.70 18.91 11.05
CA ILE A 252 7.63 19.84 9.91
C ILE A 252 6.20 20.31 9.68
N THR A 253 6.05 21.36 8.86
CA THR A 253 4.83 21.66 8.10
C THR A 253 5.14 21.54 6.60
N GLY A 254 4.12 21.34 5.77
CA GLY A 254 4.30 21.23 4.32
C GLY A 254 3.74 19.94 3.72
N VAL A 255 4.02 19.75 2.42
CA VAL A 255 3.51 18.63 1.63
C VAL A 255 4.65 17.89 0.91
N PRO A 256 5.60 17.30 1.65
CA PRO A 256 6.65 16.50 1.02
C PRO A 256 6.10 15.19 0.47
N ALA A 257 6.68 14.74 -0.65
CA ALA A 257 6.43 13.42 -1.22
C ALA A 257 7.68 12.56 -1.10
N TYR A 258 7.50 11.26 -0.83
CA TYR A 258 8.60 10.30 -0.73
C TYR A 258 8.26 9.01 -1.48
N ASN A 259 9.21 8.54 -2.29
CA ASN A 259 9.13 7.22 -2.90
C ASN A 259 9.48 6.15 -1.86
N LEU A 260 8.59 5.19 -1.68
CA LEU A 260 8.84 4.01 -0.86
C LEU A 260 9.00 2.79 -1.77
N GLY A 261 10.24 2.47 -2.05
CA GLY A 261 10.70 1.34 -2.85
C GLY A 261 12.06 0.87 -2.36
N THR A 262 12.60 -0.17 -2.96
CA THR A 262 13.93 -0.70 -2.65
C THR A 262 15.04 -0.01 -3.45
N GLY A 263 14.69 0.68 -4.53
CA GLY A 263 15.64 1.19 -5.52
C GLY A 263 16.16 0.10 -6.46
N HIS A 264 15.59 -1.09 -6.39
CA HIS A 264 16.00 -2.25 -7.20
C HIS A 264 14.82 -2.79 -8.01
N GLY A 265 15.07 -3.06 -9.29
CA GLY A 265 14.09 -3.64 -10.19
C GLY A 265 14.23 -5.16 -10.28
N TYR A 266 13.14 -5.89 -10.03
CA TYR A 266 13.07 -7.34 -10.26
C TYR A 266 12.10 -7.63 -11.39
N SER A 267 12.43 -8.58 -12.23
CA SER A 267 11.55 -9.06 -13.29
C SER A 267 10.43 -9.96 -12.74
N VAL A 268 9.41 -10.21 -13.54
CA VAL A 268 8.38 -11.19 -13.16
C VAL A 268 9.02 -12.59 -13.00
N LEU A 269 9.97 -12.96 -13.86
CA LEU A 269 10.65 -14.26 -13.74
C LEU A 269 11.57 -14.32 -12.52
N ASP A 270 12.21 -13.22 -12.10
CA ASP A 270 12.96 -13.19 -10.84
C ASP A 270 12.06 -13.55 -9.66
N ILE A 271 10.85 -12.99 -9.59
CA ILE A 271 9.87 -13.33 -8.55
C ILE A 271 9.50 -14.81 -8.59
N LEU A 272 9.17 -15.34 -9.78
CA LEU A 272 8.74 -16.74 -9.90
C LEU A 272 9.87 -17.70 -9.55
N ASN A 273 11.08 -17.46 -10.06
CA ASN A 273 12.25 -18.30 -9.81
C ASN A 273 12.63 -18.27 -8.33
N THR A 274 12.68 -17.08 -7.72
CA THR A 274 12.97 -16.94 -6.29
C THR A 274 11.90 -17.64 -5.44
N PHE A 275 10.61 -17.44 -5.75
CA PHE A 275 9.52 -18.10 -5.03
C PHE A 275 9.63 -19.62 -5.08
N GLN A 276 9.89 -20.20 -6.27
CA GLN A 276 10.07 -21.64 -6.45
C GLN A 276 11.27 -22.16 -5.66
N HIS A 277 12.39 -21.45 -5.73
CA HIS A 277 13.64 -21.83 -5.06
C HIS A 277 13.50 -21.84 -3.54
N VAL A 278 13.07 -20.73 -2.93
CA VAL A 278 13.03 -20.59 -1.46
C VAL A 278 11.95 -21.42 -0.79
N ASN A 279 10.89 -21.78 -1.52
CA ASN A 279 9.77 -22.54 -0.99
C ASN A 279 9.76 -24.02 -1.45
N ASN A 280 10.71 -24.40 -2.33
CA ASN A 280 10.81 -25.74 -2.93
C ASN A 280 9.49 -26.16 -3.62
N ILE A 281 8.93 -25.29 -4.45
CA ILE A 281 7.65 -25.48 -5.16
C ILE A 281 7.88 -25.26 -6.66
N ASP A 282 7.42 -26.20 -7.49
CA ASP A 282 7.32 -25.99 -8.93
C ASP A 282 5.95 -25.38 -9.26
N LEU A 283 5.95 -24.15 -9.76
CA LEU A 283 4.71 -23.43 -10.13
C LEU A 283 4.21 -23.83 -11.52
N GLY A 284 5.14 -24.05 -12.47
CA GLY A 284 4.82 -24.07 -13.89
C GLY A 284 4.12 -22.80 -14.35
N TYR A 285 4.54 -22.19 -15.45
CA TYR A 285 3.88 -20.99 -15.99
C TYR A 285 3.81 -21.04 -17.52
N THR A 286 2.93 -20.23 -18.09
CA THR A 286 2.82 -20.02 -19.54
C THR A 286 3.11 -18.57 -19.88
N ILE A 287 3.53 -18.30 -21.12
CA ILE A 287 3.71 -16.92 -21.60
C ILE A 287 2.41 -16.50 -22.31
N GLY A 288 1.83 -15.42 -21.84
CA GLY A 288 0.67 -14.76 -22.44
C GLY A 288 1.05 -13.48 -23.19
N PRO A 289 0.08 -12.78 -23.78
CA PRO A 289 0.31 -11.47 -24.41
C PRO A 289 0.64 -10.41 -23.37
N ARG A 290 1.28 -9.30 -23.79
CA ARG A 290 1.49 -8.12 -22.95
C ARG A 290 0.14 -7.57 -22.46
N ARG A 291 0.16 -7.01 -21.25
CA ARG A 291 -0.97 -6.22 -20.77
C ARG A 291 -0.91 -4.82 -21.40
N PRO A 292 -2.01 -4.29 -21.92
CA PRO A 292 -2.05 -2.90 -22.41
C PRO A 292 -1.69 -1.91 -21.30
N GLY A 293 -0.78 -0.96 -21.61
CA GLY A 293 -0.37 0.09 -20.68
C GLY A 293 0.72 -0.30 -19.67
N ASP A 294 1.24 -1.54 -19.71
CA ASP A 294 2.38 -1.91 -18.84
C ASP A 294 3.68 -1.27 -19.32
N ALA A 295 4.35 -0.52 -18.43
CA ALA A 295 5.72 -0.06 -18.66
C ALA A 295 6.69 -1.25 -18.59
N ALA A 296 7.74 -1.24 -19.43
CA ALA A 296 8.76 -2.29 -19.41
C ALA A 296 9.49 -2.36 -18.07
N THR A 297 9.89 -1.19 -17.54
CA THR A 297 10.68 -1.09 -16.30
C THR A 297 10.19 0.09 -15.46
N THR A 298 9.98 -0.13 -14.16
CA THR A 298 9.66 0.93 -13.20
C THR A 298 10.20 0.56 -11.82
N TYR A 299 11.13 1.36 -11.28
CA TYR A 299 11.65 1.24 -9.92
C TYR A 299 12.03 2.61 -9.36
N ALA A 300 12.03 2.72 -8.01
CA ALA A 300 12.22 3.97 -7.28
C ALA A 300 13.67 4.45 -7.24
N ASP A 301 13.85 5.75 -7.05
CA ASP A 301 14.97 6.30 -6.30
C ASP A 301 14.48 6.57 -4.87
N PRO A 302 14.88 5.79 -3.84
CA PRO A 302 14.42 5.98 -2.46
C PRO A 302 15.33 6.93 -1.67
N SER A 303 16.32 7.56 -2.29
CA SER A 303 17.36 8.34 -1.59
C SER A 303 16.82 9.52 -0.80
N LEU A 304 15.71 10.13 -1.23
CA LEU A 304 15.05 11.22 -0.49
C LEU A 304 14.42 10.69 0.80
N ALA A 305 13.75 9.55 0.77
CA ALA A 305 13.18 8.90 1.95
C ALA A 305 14.31 8.48 2.93
N GLU A 306 15.42 7.94 2.44
CA GLU A 306 16.57 7.60 3.26
C GLU A 306 17.14 8.83 3.95
N LYS A 307 17.34 9.92 3.22
CA LYS A 307 17.91 11.18 3.74
C LYS A 307 17.00 11.87 4.75
N GLU A 308 15.70 11.98 4.46
CA GLU A 308 14.80 12.85 5.23
C GLU A 308 13.94 12.12 6.27
N LEU A 309 13.64 10.85 6.04
CA LEU A 309 12.89 10.00 6.96
C LEU A 309 13.82 9.10 7.80
N GLY A 310 15.11 8.97 7.41
CA GLY A 310 16.02 7.99 8.00
C GLY A 310 15.55 6.54 7.76
N TRP A 311 14.82 6.31 6.67
CA TRP A 311 14.21 5.03 6.35
C TRP A 311 14.83 4.41 5.10
N LYS A 312 15.03 3.10 5.15
CA LYS A 312 15.50 2.28 4.04
C LYS A 312 14.81 0.93 4.05
N ALA A 313 14.53 0.38 2.87
CA ALA A 313 14.08 -1.00 2.72
C ALA A 313 15.25 -1.96 2.97
N GLU A 314 15.04 -2.99 3.81
CA GLU A 314 16.09 -3.91 4.26
C GLU A 314 15.82 -5.36 3.86
N LYS A 315 14.54 -5.73 3.68
CA LYS A 315 14.13 -7.10 3.38
C LYS A 315 14.44 -7.50 1.94
N THR A 316 14.91 -8.74 1.78
CA THR A 316 15.29 -9.33 0.50
C THR A 316 14.10 -9.89 -0.28
N LEU A 317 14.29 -10.20 -1.56
CA LEU A 317 13.29 -10.86 -2.39
C LEU A 317 12.94 -12.27 -1.87
N GLU A 318 13.93 -12.99 -1.33
CA GLU A 318 13.75 -14.29 -0.72
C GLU A 318 12.82 -14.22 0.51
N GLU A 319 13.00 -13.20 1.37
CA GLU A 319 12.12 -12.96 2.50
C GLU A 319 10.70 -12.63 2.04
N MET A 320 10.56 -11.76 1.03
CA MET A 320 9.25 -11.44 0.44
C MET A 320 8.50 -12.69 -0.01
N CYS A 321 9.18 -13.60 -0.71
CA CYS A 321 8.61 -14.84 -1.22
C CYS A 321 8.31 -15.85 -0.10
N ARG A 322 9.21 -15.98 0.87
CA ARG A 322 9.06 -16.91 2.01
C ARG A 322 7.92 -16.51 2.92
N ASP A 323 7.87 -15.23 3.31
CA ASP A 323 6.87 -14.73 4.25
C ASP A 323 5.47 -14.75 3.64
N ALA A 324 5.33 -14.39 2.35
CA ALA A 324 4.07 -14.53 1.63
C ALA A 324 3.57 -15.99 1.61
N TRP A 325 4.46 -16.95 1.36
CA TRP A 325 4.11 -18.37 1.36
C TRP A 325 3.77 -18.88 2.77
N ASN A 326 4.52 -18.45 3.79
CA ASN A 326 4.24 -18.81 5.18
C ASN A 326 2.83 -18.36 5.60
N PHE A 327 2.47 -17.12 5.30
CA PHE A 327 1.12 -16.62 5.52
C PHE A 327 0.06 -17.47 4.80
N ARG A 328 0.26 -17.78 3.52
CA ARG A 328 -0.71 -18.58 2.74
C ARG A 328 -0.88 -20.00 3.30
N LYS A 329 0.20 -20.66 3.72
CA LYS A 329 0.12 -22.00 4.34
C LYS A 329 -0.73 -22.00 5.60
N LEU A 330 -0.51 -21.03 6.49
CA LEU A 330 -1.30 -20.93 7.72
C LEU A 330 -2.79 -20.65 7.40
N ARG A 331 -3.06 -19.81 6.42
CA ARG A 331 -4.45 -19.51 5.98
C ARG A 331 -5.16 -20.74 5.39
N GLU A 332 -4.46 -21.61 4.67
CA GLU A 332 -5.06 -22.86 4.15
C GLU A 332 -5.27 -23.90 5.25
N ALA A 333 -4.44 -23.92 6.28
CA ALA A 333 -4.58 -24.84 7.41
C ALA A 333 -5.74 -24.47 8.37
N GLU A 334 -6.23 -23.24 8.33
CA GLU A 334 -7.37 -22.74 9.12
C GLU A 334 -8.75 -23.06 8.50
N LYS A 335 -8.78 -23.56 7.25
CA LYS A 335 -10.02 -23.93 6.52
C LYS A 335 -10.42 -25.36 6.74
#